data_6a28f0a67734b809b5af4550a623b844
#
_entry.id   6a28f0a67734b809b5af4550a623b844
#
_cell.length_a   1.000
_cell.length_b   1.000
_cell.length_c   1.000
_cell.angle_alpha   90.00
_cell.angle_beta   90.00
_cell.angle_gamma   90.00
#
_symmetry.space_group_name_H-M   'P 1'
#
loop_
_entity.id
_entity.type
_entity.pdbx_description
1 polymer ?
#
loop_
_entity_poly.entity_id
_entity_poly.type
_entity_poly.pdbx_seq_one_letter_code
_entity_poly.pdbx_strand_id
1 'polypeptide(L)'
;LLVMPPINNSTNVEAKDLLYTSISRPLVEAGYYVISPLLAMDVLKAESAYDSELFFDAPLTRFQNYFGADAVVFSIIDTWAKKGTGIETKIRYVIKSAYSNEILFDRSCDLYLDLSIDSGANGLLGALVDLAASAINTAATDHIKAARKANYYIFSDIPRGKYSPDYMLDKGIIAEPKDVVTRVK
;
A
#
# COMPACT_ATOMS: atom_id res chain seq x y z
N LEU A 1 11.67 8.76 -4.09
CA LEU A 1 10.54 8.81 -3.16
C LEU A 1 10.96 8.33 -1.77
N LEU A 2 10.52 9.00 -0.73
CA LEU A 2 10.54 8.51 0.65
C LEU A 2 9.15 7.97 0.99
N VAL A 3 9.08 6.73 1.48
CA VAL A 3 7.84 6.14 1.99
C VAL A 3 7.83 6.28 3.51
N MET A 4 6.80 6.95 4.04
CA MET A 4 6.59 7.07 5.48
C MET A 4 5.87 5.83 6.03
N PRO A 5 6.09 5.47 7.31
CA PRO A 5 5.30 4.44 7.96
C PRO A 5 3.80 4.74 7.85
N PRO A 6 2.95 3.74 7.57
CA PRO A 6 1.51 3.97 7.46
C PRO A 6 0.89 4.54 8.74
N ILE A 7 -0.04 5.46 8.58
CA ILE A 7 -0.96 5.92 9.63
C ILE A 7 -2.04 4.85 9.76
N ASN A 8 -2.22 4.28 10.94
CA ASN A 8 -3.15 3.17 11.14
C ASN A 8 -4.31 3.54 12.07
N ASN A 9 -5.45 3.85 11.49
CA ASN A 9 -6.71 4.12 12.18
C ASN A 9 -7.54 2.84 12.42
N SER A 10 -7.09 1.69 11.90
CA SER A 10 -7.79 0.42 12.06
C SER A 10 -7.44 -0.27 13.40
N THR A 11 -8.23 -1.27 13.76
CA THR A 11 -7.97 -2.10 14.95
C THR A 11 -6.92 -3.20 14.70
N ASN A 12 -6.48 -3.41 13.46
CA ASN A 12 -5.48 -4.42 13.12
C ASN A 12 -4.08 -3.83 13.28
N VAL A 13 -3.37 -4.24 14.32
CA VAL A 13 -2.03 -3.72 14.66
C VAL A 13 -1.00 -4.07 13.59
N GLU A 14 -1.09 -5.25 12.97
CA GLU A 14 -0.12 -5.72 11.98
C GLU A 14 -0.28 -5.03 10.61
N ALA A 15 -1.42 -4.39 10.36
CA ALA A 15 -1.72 -3.75 9.07
C ALA A 15 -0.65 -2.73 8.66
N LYS A 16 -0.13 -1.96 9.63
CA LYS A 16 0.93 -0.96 9.42
C LYS A 16 2.17 -1.58 8.80
N ASP A 17 2.71 -2.63 9.41
CA ASP A 17 3.94 -3.26 8.97
C ASP A 17 3.77 -4.02 7.65
N LEU A 18 2.65 -4.70 7.49
CA LEU A 18 2.32 -5.44 6.26
C LEU A 18 2.20 -4.51 5.06
N LEU A 19 1.54 -3.36 5.22
CA LEU A 19 1.42 -2.37 4.16
C LEU A 19 2.78 -1.74 3.84
N TYR A 20 3.52 -1.32 4.85
CA TYR A 20 4.82 -0.66 4.71
C TYR A 20 5.85 -1.52 3.98
N THR A 21 5.94 -2.80 4.29
CA THR A 21 6.91 -3.71 3.67
C THR A 21 6.62 -4.03 2.22
N SER A 22 5.38 -3.82 1.74
CA SER A 22 4.96 -4.16 0.37
C SER A 22 4.78 -2.97 -0.57
N ILE A 23 4.78 -1.72 -0.05
CA ILE A 23 4.43 -0.52 -0.83
C ILE A 23 5.51 -0.10 -1.85
N SER A 24 6.79 -0.36 -1.57
CA SER A 24 7.89 0.08 -2.43
C SER A 24 7.90 -0.62 -3.79
N ARG A 25 7.46 -1.87 -3.86
CA ARG A 25 7.54 -2.69 -5.07
C ARG A 25 6.80 -2.07 -6.26
N PRO A 26 5.49 -1.76 -6.21
CA PRO A 26 4.79 -1.19 -7.35
C PRO A 26 5.35 0.19 -7.76
N LEU A 27 5.87 0.98 -6.83
CA LEU A 27 6.50 2.26 -7.13
C LEU A 27 7.83 2.08 -7.90
N VAL A 28 8.65 1.10 -7.50
CA VAL A 28 9.89 0.76 -8.22
C VAL A 28 9.56 0.20 -9.61
N GLU A 29 8.58 -0.68 -9.74
CA GLU A 29 8.11 -1.22 -11.02
C GLU A 29 7.55 -0.12 -11.94
N ALA A 30 6.98 0.94 -11.38
CA ALA A 30 6.56 2.13 -12.12
C ALA A 30 7.73 3.04 -12.54
N GLY A 31 8.98 2.73 -12.14
CA GLY A 31 10.19 3.47 -12.52
C GLY A 31 10.56 4.60 -11.57
N TYR A 32 10.13 4.57 -10.32
CA TYR A 32 10.60 5.50 -9.29
C TYR A 32 11.80 4.94 -8.53
N TYR A 33 12.73 5.81 -8.15
CA TYR A 33 13.71 5.49 -7.13
C TYR A 33 13.04 5.61 -5.75
N VAL A 34 12.91 4.49 -5.05
CA VAL A 34 12.35 4.44 -3.70
C VAL A 34 13.47 4.20 -2.71
N ILE A 35 13.60 5.10 -1.74
CA ILE A 35 14.55 4.94 -0.63
C ILE A 35 14.14 3.70 0.15
N SER A 36 15.11 2.81 0.43
CA SER A 36 14.83 1.56 1.13
C SER A 36 14.01 1.80 2.41
N PRO A 37 12.79 1.25 2.54
CA PRO A 37 11.96 1.45 3.73
C PRO A 37 12.66 1.02 5.03
N LEU A 38 13.49 -0.02 4.98
CA LEU A 38 14.24 -0.49 6.14
C LEU A 38 15.25 0.57 6.62
N LEU A 39 16.07 1.10 5.70
CA LEU A 39 17.06 2.12 6.03
C LEU A 39 16.39 3.45 6.41
N ALA A 40 15.30 3.82 5.73
CA ALA A 40 14.52 5.01 6.07
C ALA A 40 13.97 4.91 7.49
N MET A 41 13.42 3.75 7.87
CA MET A 41 12.88 3.51 9.21
C MET A 41 13.94 3.67 10.30
N ASP A 42 15.17 3.16 10.08
CA ASP A 42 16.24 3.30 11.05
C ASP A 42 16.61 4.76 11.29
N VAL A 43 16.70 5.56 10.22
CA VAL A 43 16.94 7.00 10.31
C VAL A 43 15.76 7.74 10.96
N LEU A 44 14.52 7.42 10.54
CA LEU A 44 13.32 8.03 11.11
C LEU A 44 13.20 7.75 12.61
N LYS A 45 13.54 6.55 13.06
CA LYS A 45 13.56 6.21 14.49
C LYS A 45 14.64 6.98 15.25
N ALA A 46 15.86 7.07 14.70
CA ALA A 46 16.96 7.81 15.30
C ALA A 46 16.62 9.31 15.48
N GLU A 47 15.88 9.89 14.53
CA GLU A 47 15.44 11.30 14.54
C GLU A 47 14.08 11.51 15.23
N SER A 48 13.49 10.48 15.84
CA SER A 48 12.13 10.52 16.43
C SER A 48 11.05 10.99 15.43
N ALA A 49 11.24 10.67 14.14
CA ALA A 49 10.42 11.12 13.02
C ALA A 49 9.61 9.97 12.37
N TYR A 50 9.42 8.85 13.05
CA TYR A 50 8.70 7.68 12.55
C TYR A 50 7.18 7.79 12.71
N ASP A 51 6.69 8.80 13.40
CA ASP A 51 5.27 9.07 13.61
C ASP A 51 4.75 9.95 12.48
N SER A 52 4.17 9.30 11.46
CA SER A 52 3.78 9.94 10.19
C SER A 52 2.66 10.96 10.35
N GLU A 53 1.82 10.80 11.38
CA GLU A 53 0.72 11.71 11.71
C GLU A 53 1.24 13.14 11.96
N LEU A 54 2.39 13.27 12.60
CA LEU A 54 3.00 14.58 12.91
C LEU A 54 3.49 15.31 11.65
N PHE A 55 3.73 14.58 10.56
CA PHE A 55 4.34 15.13 9.34
C PHE A 55 3.36 15.27 8.19
N PHE A 56 2.17 14.70 8.29
CA PHE A 56 1.21 14.71 7.19
C PHE A 56 0.85 16.14 6.75
N ASP A 57 0.67 17.05 7.72
CA ASP A 57 0.35 18.46 7.47
C ASP A 57 1.52 19.42 7.73
N ALA A 58 2.69 18.89 8.12
CA ALA A 58 3.88 19.67 8.38
C ALA A 58 4.72 19.88 7.10
N PRO A 59 5.63 20.89 7.08
CA PRO A 59 6.58 21.06 5.99
C PRO A 59 7.50 19.85 5.83
N LEU A 60 7.62 19.35 4.58
CA LEU A 60 8.37 18.14 4.26
C LEU A 60 9.82 18.40 3.83
N THR A 61 10.27 19.66 3.81
CA THR A 61 11.63 20.05 3.39
C THR A 61 12.74 19.37 4.21
N ARG A 62 12.46 18.99 5.47
CA ARG A 62 13.40 18.19 6.27
C ARG A 62 13.72 16.85 5.61
N PHE A 63 12.73 16.18 5.01
CA PHE A 63 12.94 14.88 4.35
C PHE A 63 13.70 15.03 3.04
N GLN A 64 13.53 16.16 2.35
CA GLN A 64 14.37 16.50 1.20
C GLN A 64 15.83 16.68 1.65
N ASN A 65 16.08 17.42 2.73
CA ASN A 65 17.42 17.68 3.23
C ASN A 65 18.15 16.43 3.75
N TYR A 66 17.44 15.55 4.48
CA TYR A 66 18.03 14.35 5.07
C TYR A 66 18.18 13.20 4.09
N PHE A 67 17.17 12.98 3.25
CA PHE A 67 17.10 11.80 2.37
C PHE A 67 17.34 12.12 0.89
N GLY A 68 17.40 13.39 0.50
CA GLY A 68 17.37 13.80 -0.90
C GLY A 68 16.04 13.42 -1.59
N ALA A 69 14.96 13.30 -0.82
CA ALA A 69 13.66 12.89 -1.36
C ALA A 69 12.99 14.03 -2.13
N ASP A 70 12.54 13.77 -3.37
CA ASP A 70 11.76 14.73 -4.15
C ASP A 70 10.30 14.76 -3.71
N ALA A 71 9.78 13.61 -3.28
CA ALA A 71 8.42 13.48 -2.77
C ALA A 71 8.32 12.44 -1.66
N VAL A 72 7.29 12.60 -0.82
CA VAL A 72 7.00 11.76 0.35
C VAL A 72 5.66 11.08 0.16
N VAL A 73 5.64 9.76 0.35
CA VAL A 73 4.46 8.91 0.23
C VAL A 73 3.90 8.64 1.61
N PHE A 74 2.65 9.00 1.82
CA PHE A 74 1.86 8.67 3.00
C PHE A 74 0.79 7.65 2.64
N SER A 75 0.52 6.72 3.54
CA SER A 75 -0.62 5.83 3.48
C SER A 75 -1.40 5.87 4.80
N ILE A 76 -2.72 5.93 4.70
CA ILE A 76 -3.64 6.03 5.84
C ILE A 76 -4.58 4.84 5.75
N ILE A 77 -4.54 3.97 6.74
CA ILE A 77 -5.36 2.76 6.84
C ILE A 77 -6.59 3.09 7.68
N ASP A 78 -7.75 3.23 7.04
CA ASP A 78 -9.01 3.49 7.73
C ASP A 78 -9.71 2.19 8.16
N THR A 79 -9.62 1.16 7.31
CA THR A 79 -10.21 -0.16 7.60
C THR A 79 -9.23 -1.25 7.25
N TRP A 80 -9.15 -2.25 8.13
CA TRP A 80 -8.43 -3.49 7.88
C TRP A 80 -9.04 -4.59 8.73
N ALA A 81 -9.96 -5.37 8.17
CA ALA A 81 -10.74 -6.33 8.92
C ALA A 81 -11.07 -7.60 8.11
N LYS A 82 -11.22 -8.73 8.81
CA LYS A 82 -11.88 -9.90 8.23
C LYS A 82 -13.36 -9.62 8.07
N LYS A 83 -13.91 -9.96 6.89
CA LYS A 83 -15.32 -9.81 6.57
C LYS A 83 -15.79 -11.01 5.75
N GLY A 84 -16.65 -11.82 6.34
CA GLY A 84 -17.08 -13.08 5.72
C GLY A 84 -15.89 -13.99 5.41
N THR A 85 -15.74 -14.40 4.14
CA THR A 85 -14.66 -15.25 3.65
C THR A 85 -13.43 -14.46 3.19
N GLY A 86 -13.35 -13.17 3.46
CA GLY A 86 -12.27 -12.35 2.93
C GLY A 86 -11.74 -11.31 3.90
N ILE A 87 -10.93 -10.41 3.36
CA ILE A 87 -10.35 -9.26 4.05
C ILE A 87 -10.81 -7.99 3.33
N GLU A 88 -11.40 -7.08 4.10
CA GLU A 88 -11.73 -5.74 3.65
C GLU A 88 -10.66 -4.76 4.10
N THR A 89 -10.16 -3.95 3.16
CA THR A 89 -9.23 -2.87 3.46
C THR A 89 -9.70 -1.58 2.83
N LYS A 90 -9.57 -0.47 3.56
CA LYS A 90 -9.75 0.89 3.04
C LYS A 90 -8.51 1.70 3.37
N ILE A 91 -7.82 2.14 2.32
CA ILE A 91 -6.53 2.79 2.45
C ILE A 91 -6.49 4.00 1.52
N ARG A 92 -6.13 5.16 2.07
CA ARG A 92 -5.84 6.37 1.30
C ARG A 92 -4.34 6.52 1.12
N TYR A 93 -3.91 6.84 -0.09
CA TYR A 93 -2.53 7.09 -0.44
C TYR A 93 -2.36 8.53 -0.92
N VAL A 94 -1.41 9.23 -0.33
CA VAL A 94 -1.09 10.63 -0.67
C VAL A 94 0.39 10.75 -0.93
N ILE A 95 0.76 11.30 -2.09
CA ILE A 95 2.14 11.67 -2.40
C ILE A 95 2.22 13.19 -2.41
N LYS A 96 3.13 13.73 -1.62
CA LYS A 96 3.34 15.19 -1.51
C LYS A 96 4.75 15.55 -1.94
N SER A 97 4.89 16.70 -2.60
CA SER A 97 6.19 17.28 -2.91
C SER A 97 6.97 17.56 -1.63
N ALA A 98 8.23 17.13 -1.58
CA ALA A 98 9.10 17.45 -0.45
C ALA A 98 9.59 18.92 -0.46
N TYR A 99 9.42 19.62 -1.58
CA TYR A 99 9.81 21.03 -1.74
C TYR A 99 8.67 21.99 -1.42
N SER A 100 7.49 21.77 -2.03
CA SER A 100 6.36 22.70 -1.96
C SER A 100 5.23 22.27 -1.03
N ASN A 101 5.28 21.02 -0.55
CA ASN A 101 4.21 20.39 0.24
C ASN A 101 2.90 20.15 -0.56
N GLU A 102 2.90 20.43 -1.87
CA GLU A 102 1.75 20.19 -2.75
C GLU A 102 1.43 18.71 -2.87
N ILE A 103 0.14 18.40 -2.95
CA ILE A 103 -0.34 17.04 -3.20
C ILE A 103 -0.14 16.73 -4.69
N LEU A 104 0.71 15.76 -4.98
CA LEU A 104 0.99 15.27 -6.33
C LEU A 104 0.09 14.08 -6.71
N PHE A 105 -0.34 13.31 -5.72
CA PHE A 105 -1.22 12.15 -5.88
C PHE A 105 -2.07 12.00 -4.62
N ASP A 106 -3.37 11.73 -4.77
CA ASP A 106 -4.30 11.48 -3.66
C ASP A 106 -5.37 10.51 -4.14
N ARG A 107 -5.36 9.30 -3.62
CA ARG A 107 -6.29 8.25 -4.03
C ARG A 107 -6.64 7.33 -2.88
N SER A 108 -7.92 6.90 -2.83
CA SER A 108 -8.42 5.91 -1.88
C SER A 108 -8.68 4.58 -2.58
N CYS A 109 -8.37 3.48 -1.90
CA CYS A 109 -8.64 2.12 -2.36
C CYS A 109 -9.49 1.37 -1.32
N ASP A 110 -10.71 1.04 -1.69
CA ASP A 110 -11.58 0.10 -0.99
C ASP A 110 -11.45 -1.27 -1.65
N LEU A 111 -10.68 -2.17 -1.04
CA LEU A 111 -10.42 -3.49 -1.60
C LEU A 111 -11.02 -4.58 -0.71
N TYR A 112 -11.77 -5.48 -1.34
CA TYR A 112 -12.18 -6.74 -0.74
C TYR A 112 -11.39 -7.89 -1.38
N LEU A 113 -10.51 -8.53 -0.60
CA LEU A 113 -9.82 -9.75 -1.00
C LEU A 113 -10.70 -10.95 -0.63
N ASP A 114 -11.24 -11.63 -1.64
CA ASP A 114 -12.01 -12.84 -1.47
C ASP A 114 -11.07 -14.05 -1.32
N LEU A 115 -11.13 -14.69 -0.17
CA LEU A 115 -10.32 -15.87 0.18
C LEU A 115 -11.11 -17.17 0.02
N SER A 116 -12.32 -17.10 -0.56
CA SER A 116 -13.09 -18.31 -0.83
C SER A 116 -12.35 -19.22 -1.81
N ILE A 117 -12.21 -20.49 -1.44
CA ILE A 117 -11.63 -21.52 -2.30
C ILE A 117 -12.77 -22.08 -3.15
N ASP A 118 -12.66 -21.92 -4.47
CA ASP A 118 -13.51 -22.67 -5.39
C ASP A 118 -12.98 -24.10 -5.46
N SER A 119 -13.37 -24.93 -4.49
CA SER A 119 -13.14 -26.37 -4.65
C SER A 119 -14.13 -26.89 -5.69
N GLY A 120 -13.61 -27.33 -6.83
CA GLY A 120 -14.42 -28.03 -7.84
C GLY A 120 -14.95 -29.38 -7.36
N ALA A 121 -14.82 -29.69 -6.07
CA ALA A 121 -15.31 -30.91 -5.43
C ALA A 121 -16.67 -30.66 -4.77
N ASN A 122 -17.72 -31.08 -5.43
CA ASN A 122 -19.08 -31.10 -4.86
C ASN A 122 -19.16 -32.19 -3.79
N GLY A 123 -19.44 -31.84 -2.55
CA GLY A 123 -19.76 -32.74 -1.48
C GLY A 123 -19.04 -32.52 -0.15
N LEU A 124 -19.39 -33.34 0.85
CA LEU A 124 -18.87 -33.24 2.24
C LEU A 124 -17.33 -33.35 2.31
N LEU A 125 -16.72 -34.15 1.41
CA LEU A 125 -15.26 -34.29 1.30
C LEU A 125 -14.59 -33.01 0.80
N GLY A 126 -15.18 -32.27 -0.14
CA GLY A 126 -14.70 -30.99 -0.61
C GLY A 126 -14.69 -29.95 0.50
N ALA A 127 -15.76 -29.87 1.28
CA ALA A 127 -15.86 -28.98 2.43
C ALA A 127 -14.80 -29.25 3.52
N LEU A 128 -14.44 -30.51 3.76
CA LEU A 128 -13.40 -30.90 4.71
C LEU A 128 -11.99 -30.58 4.20
N VAL A 129 -11.73 -30.73 2.90
CA VAL A 129 -10.47 -30.35 2.27
C VAL A 129 -10.31 -28.83 2.29
N ASP A 130 -11.37 -28.08 2.03
CA ASP A 130 -11.40 -26.63 2.08
C ASP A 130 -11.16 -26.09 3.49
N LEU A 131 -11.74 -26.73 4.51
CA LEU A 131 -11.51 -26.39 5.91
C LEU A 131 -10.05 -26.64 6.34
N ALA A 132 -9.47 -27.76 5.89
CA ALA A 132 -8.09 -28.11 6.18
C ALA A 132 -7.10 -27.19 5.43
N ALA A 133 -7.37 -26.89 4.16
CA ALA A 133 -6.56 -25.99 3.35
C ALA A 133 -6.65 -24.53 3.85
N SER A 134 -7.81 -24.09 4.31
CA SER A 134 -7.99 -22.76 4.92
C SER A 134 -7.32 -22.62 6.28
N ALA A 135 -7.19 -23.72 7.02
CA ALA A 135 -6.45 -23.73 8.30
C ALA A 135 -4.92 -23.67 8.12
N ILE A 136 -4.42 -24.14 6.98
CA ILE A 136 -2.98 -24.13 6.65
C ILE A 136 -2.54 -22.79 6.05
N ASN A 137 -3.42 -22.07 5.36
CA ASN A 137 -3.18 -20.67 4.98
C ASN A 137 -3.33 -19.80 6.22
N THR A 138 -2.24 -19.60 6.92
CA THR A 138 -2.22 -18.77 8.14
C THR A 138 -2.83 -17.41 7.86
N ALA A 139 -3.62 -16.89 8.80
CA ALA A 139 -4.23 -15.57 8.71
C ALA A 139 -3.24 -14.46 8.31
N ALA A 140 -1.98 -14.59 8.71
CA ALA A 140 -0.90 -13.70 8.33
C ALA A 140 -0.65 -13.65 6.81
N THR A 141 -0.68 -14.81 6.11
CA THR A 141 -0.46 -14.88 4.66
C THR A 141 -1.55 -14.13 3.89
N ASP A 142 -2.79 -14.20 4.35
CA ASP A 142 -3.92 -13.55 3.70
C ASP A 142 -3.86 -12.02 3.85
N HIS A 143 -3.46 -11.55 5.02
CA HIS A 143 -3.22 -10.13 5.25
C HIS A 143 -2.06 -9.58 4.41
N ILE A 144 -0.99 -10.37 4.19
CA ILE A 144 0.12 -10.01 3.27
C ILE A 144 -0.39 -9.90 1.83
N LYS A 145 -1.26 -10.82 1.40
CA LYS A 145 -1.87 -10.77 0.06
C LYS A 145 -2.72 -9.50 -0.10
N ALA A 146 -3.53 -9.15 0.92
CA ALA A 146 -4.35 -7.95 0.91
C ALA A 146 -3.47 -6.68 0.79
N ALA A 147 -2.39 -6.58 1.58
CA ALA A 147 -1.43 -5.48 1.50
C ALA A 147 -0.83 -5.32 0.09
N ARG A 148 -0.33 -6.42 -0.48
CA ARG A 148 0.29 -6.42 -1.80
C ARG A 148 -0.70 -6.03 -2.89
N LYS A 149 -1.92 -6.55 -2.84
CA LYS A 149 -2.96 -6.23 -3.82
C LYS A 149 -3.40 -4.78 -3.71
N ALA A 150 -3.64 -4.26 -2.51
CA ALA A 150 -4.01 -2.86 -2.31
C ALA A 150 -2.92 -1.91 -2.87
N ASN A 151 -1.66 -2.14 -2.52
CA ASN A 151 -0.54 -1.34 -3.03
C ASN A 151 -0.39 -1.45 -4.55
N TYR A 152 -0.57 -2.64 -5.12
CA TYR A 152 -0.46 -2.85 -6.56
C TYR A 152 -1.57 -2.14 -7.33
N TYR A 153 -2.82 -2.28 -6.89
CA TYR A 153 -3.97 -1.66 -7.57
C TYR A 153 -3.88 -0.14 -7.57
N ILE A 154 -3.56 0.45 -6.42
CA ILE A 154 -3.56 1.91 -6.30
C ILE A 154 -2.48 2.59 -7.14
N PHE A 155 -1.35 1.92 -7.36
CA PHE A 155 -0.24 2.45 -8.13
C PHE A 155 -0.14 1.87 -9.55
N SER A 156 -1.12 1.08 -10.01
CA SER A 156 -1.08 0.44 -11.32
C SER A 156 -0.99 1.42 -12.49
N ASP A 157 -1.62 2.56 -12.36
CA ASP A 157 -1.68 3.65 -13.35
C ASP A 157 -0.99 4.94 -12.90
N ILE A 158 -0.14 4.86 -11.86
CA ILE A 158 0.68 6.02 -11.50
C ILE A 158 1.58 6.41 -12.70
N PRO A 159 1.74 7.70 -13.01
CA PRO A 159 2.61 8.13 -14.11
C PRO A 159 3.99 7.50 -14.01
N ARG A 160 4.57 7.14 -15.15
CA ARG A 160 5.88 6.47 -15.18
C ARG A 160 6.98 7.35 -14.65
N GLY A 161 7.73 6.83 -13.70
CA GLY A 161 8.86 7.51 -13.09
C GLY A 161 10.08 7.58 -14.00
N LYS A 162 11.04 8.41 -13.61
CA LYS A 162 12.26 8.76 -14.36
C LYS A 162 13.10 7.55 -14.84
N TYR A 163 13.00 6.42 -14.14
CA TYR A 163 13.76 5.20 -14.45
C TYR A 163 12.96 4.17 -15.27
N SER A 164 11.73 4.49 -15.65
CA SER A 164 10.95 3.68 -16.59
C SER A 164 11.35 3.95 -18.03
N PRO A 165 11.43 2.95 -18.91
CA PRO A 165 11.59 3.16 -20.35
C PRO A 165 10.43 3.97 -20.96
N ASP A 166 9.24 3.92 -20.34
CA ASP A 166 8.04 4.63 -20.77
C ASP A 166 7.90 6.02 -20.14
N TYR A 167 8.96 6.55 -19.51
CA TYR A 167 8.93 7.87 -18.89
C TYR A 167 8.49 8.94 -19.87
N MET A 168 7.50 9.75 -19.49
CA MET A 168 6.88 10.82 -20.29
C MET A 168 6.10 10.34 -21.54
N LEU A 169 5.98 9.03 -21.78
CA LEU A 169 5.21 8.49 -22.90
C LEU A 169 3.75 8.22 -22.55
N ASP A 170 3.42 8.21 -21.26
CA ASP A 170 2.12 7.87 -20.69
C ASP A 170 1.18 9.08 -20.47
N LYS A 171 1.55 10.26 -20.94
CA LYS A 171 0.78 11.52 -20.74
C LYS A 171 -0.67 11.47 -21.26
N GLY A 172 -0.96 10.59 -22.19
CA GLY A 172 -2.30 10.41 -22.77
C GLY A 172 -3.14 9.34 -22.07
N ILE A 173 -2.59 8.66 -21.06
CA ILE A 173 -3.32 7.62 -20.33
C ILE A 173 -4.24 8.31 -19.30
N ILE A 174 -5.53 7.96 -19.38
CA ILE A 174 -6.52 8.45 -18.40
C ILE A 174 -6.30 7.70 -17.10
N ALA A 175 -6.09 8.43 -16.02
CA ALA A 175 -5.93 7.87 -14.69
C ALA A 175 -7.25 7.31 -14.16
N GLU A 176 -7.17 6.28 -13.34
CA GLU A 176 -8.30 5.74 -12.58
C GLU A 176 -8.92 6.81 -11.65
N PRO A 177 -10.18 6.64 -11.25
CA PRO A 177 -10.85 7.55 -10.32
C PRO A 177 -10.07 7.74 -9.00
N LYS A 178 -10.35 8.85 -8.32
CA LYS A 178 -9.77 9.12 -7.00
C LYS A 178 -10.15 8.06 -5.96
N ASP A 179 -11.37 7.53 -6.05
CA ASP A 179 -11.88 6.48 -5.17
C ASP A 179 -12.04 5.19 -5.97
N VAL A 180 -11.16 4.23 -5.72
CA VAL A 180 -11.17 2.91 -6.37
C VAL A 180 -11.85 1.92 -5.43
N VAL A 181 -12.87 1.23 -5.93
CA VAL A 181 -13.55 0.14 -5.23
C VAL A 181 -13.36 -1.13 -6.03
N THR A 182 -12.72 -2.14 -5.44
CA THR A 182 -12.40 -3.38 -6.16
C THR A 182 -12.56 -4.62 -5.31
N ARG A 183 -12.93 -5.72 -5.98
CA ARG A 183 -12.97 -7.07 -5.38
C ARG A 183 -12.02 -7.95 -6.15
N VAL A 184 -11.13 -8.61 -5.43
CA VAL A 184 -10.08 -9.48 -6.00
C VAL A 184 -10.06 -10.84 -5.32
N LYS A 185 -9.56 -11.86 -6.03
CA LYS A 185 -9.26 -13.20 -5.49
C LYS A 185 -7.76 -13.39 -5.31
#